data_6632dfd787d57568bf3b6cfc952a0409
#
_entry.id   6632dfd787d57568bf3b6cfc952a0409
#
_cell.length_a   1.000
_cell.length_b   1.000
_cell.length_c   1.000
_cell.angle_alpha   90.00
_cell.angle_beta   90.00
_cell.angle_gamma   90.00
#
_symmetry.space_group_name_H-M   'P 1'
#
loop_
_entity.id
_entity.type
_entity.pdbx_description
1 polymer ?
#
loop_
_entity_poly.entity_id
_entity_poly.type
_entity_poly.pdbx_seq_one_letter_code
_entity_poly.pdbx_strand_id
1 'polypeptide(L)'
;MKADSELVQYIDPSPNYTPMSDKVIDTIVIHHAAGLLSVEQFGYIMRTRQASSTYAIGTDGRIGQYVPESERQWCTSSFLIDNHSVTIECANDSTAPNWHVSDLVTNRCIELCIDICKRNNIKKINFTGDKEGNLQMHRWWANTLCPGNYLASMFPYIAEQINKGLRGVNPSTTLYCVQVGAFSKYTNAVNVSKELKELGYTCFIPRGEDDLYRVQVGAFAIPRNAKILLEELKNNGFADAFITKKKVEYD
;
A
#
# COMPACT_ATOMS: atom_id res chain seq x y z
N MET A 1 7.51 0.78 25.32
CA MET A 1 6.21 0.48 24.66
C MET A 1 6.23 -0.97 24.19
N LYS A 2 5.14 -1.71 24.37
CA LYS A 2 4.92 -3.02 23.75
C LYS A 2 4.12 -2.79 22.46
N ALA A 3 4.32 -3.60 21.44
CA ALA A 3 3.53 -3.52 20.21
C ALA A 3 2.05 -3.84 20.48
N ASP A 4 1.14 -3.07 19.87
CA ASP A 4 -0.30 -3.34 19.92
C ASP A 4 -0.71 -4.40 18.89
N SER A 5 0.02 -4.52 17.79
CA SER A 5 -0.19 -5.51 16.72
C SER A 5 0.97 -6.50 16.65
N GLU A 6 0.68 -7.77 16.43
CA GLU A 6 1.69 -8.80 16.16
C GLU A 6 2.40 -8.63 14.81
N LEU A 7 1.85 -7.80 13.92
CA LEU A 7 2.43 -7.46 12.62
C LEU A 7 3.58 -6.47 12.70
N VAL A 8 3.82 -5.85 13.86
CA VAL A 8 4.87 -4.85 14.09
C VAL A 8 6.24 -5.52 14.16
N GLN A 9 7.17 -5.05 13.33
CA GLN A 9 8.56 -5.51 13.31
C GLN A 9 9.56 -4.47 13.84
N TYR A 10 9.10 -3.24 14.08
CA TYR A 10 9.94 -2.16 14.59
C TYR A 10 9.17 -1.29 15.58
N ILE A 11 9.79 -0.92 16.68
CA ILE A 11 9.20 -0.06 17.72
C ILE A 11 10.17 1.08 18.01
N ASP A 12 9.70 2.33 17.86
CA ASP A 12 10.48 3.53 18.15
C ASP A 12 9.55 4.63 18.69
N PRO A 13 9.32 4.69 20.01
CA PRO A 13 8.35 5.58 20.61
C PRO A 13 8.61 7.05 20.31
N SER A 14 7.64 7.72 19.71
CA SER A 14 7.64 9.17 19.53
C SER A 14 7.29 9.87 20.85
N PRO A 15 7.92 11.01 21.20
CA PRO A 15 7.49 11.84 22.30
C PRO A 15 6.25 12.69 21.98
N ASN A 16 5.83 12.73 20.72
CA ASN A 16 4.81 13.63 20.19
C ASN A 16 3.43 12.95 20.20
N TYR A 17 2.85 12.80 21.37
CA TYR A 17 1.49 12.28 21.53
C TYR A 17 0.82 12.92 22.76
N THR A 18 -0.47 12.74 22.88
CA THR A 18 -1.22 13.16 24.06
C THR A 18 -1.79 11.94 24.77
N PRO A 19 -1.47 11.74 26.08
CA PRO A 19 -2.06 10.67 26.87
C PRO A 19 -3.58 10.75 26.91
N MET A 20 -4.25 9.59 26.77
CA MET A 20 -5.71 9.47 26.85
C MET A 20 -6.09 8.36 27.83
N SER A 21 -7.21 8.51 28.56
CA SER A 21 -7.72 7.51 29.51
C SER A 21 -8.61 6.47 28.82
N ASP A 22 -9.41 6.87 27.83
CA ASP A 22 -10.49 6.05 27.28
C ASP A 22 -10.67 6.26 25.78
N LYS A 23 -9.58 6.12 25.01
CA LYS A 23 -9.65 6.26 23.55
C LYS A 23 -10.42 5.09 22.94
N VAL A 24 -11.54 5.39 22.31
CA VAL A 24 -12.29 4.44 21.48
C VAL A 24 -11.83 4.59 20.04
N ILE A 25 -11.38 3.51 19.43
CA ILE A 25 -10.91 3.49 18.05
C ILE A 25 -12.04 2.95 17.17
N ASP A 26 -12.55 3.79 16.28
CA ASP A 26 -13.59 3.45 15.31
C ASP A 26 -13.22 3.82 13.87
N THR A 27 -12.12 4.55 13.67
CA THR A 27 -11.70 5.11 12.39
C THR A 27 -10.22 4.83 12.11
N ILE A 28 -9.89 4.63 10.83
CA ILE A 28 -8.51 4.51 10.33
C ILE A 28 -8.25 5.66 9.36
N VAL A 29 -7.13 6.36 9.54
CA VAL A 29 -6.67 7.40 8.60
C VAL A 29 -5.39 6.95 7.93
N ILE A 30 -5.39 6.85 6.60
CA ILE A 30 -4.23 6.44 5.84
C ILE A 30 -3.58 7.67 5.20
N HIS A 31 -2.26 7.76 5.39
CA HIS A 31 -1.39 8.80 4.87
C HIS A 31 -0.36 8.23 3.90
N HIS A 32 0.28 9.10 3.13
CA HIS A 32 1.53 8.80 2.46
C HIS A 32 2.64 9.70 3.00
N ALA A 33 3.84 9.15 3.10
CA ALA A 33 5.00 9.84 3.66
C ALA A 33 5.54 11.00 2.81
N ALA A 34 5.14 11.09 1.54
CA ALA A 34 5.80 11.92 0.53
C ALA A 34 7.33 11.67 0.49
N GLY A 35 7.74 10.40 0.61
CA GLY A 35 9.14 9.98 0.63
C GLY A 35 9.32 8.46 0.60
N LEU A 36 10.52 8.04 0.17
CA LEU A 36 10.95 6.63 0.14
C LEU A 36 11.61 6.30 1.49
N LEU A 37 10.81 6.04 2.51
CA LEU A 37 11.26 5.95 3.90
C LEU A 37 11.30 4.51 4.41
N SER A 38 12.33 4.20 5.22
CA SER A 38 12.35 3.03 6.08
C SER A 38 11.62 3.29 7.40
N VAL A 39 11.31 2.24 8.16
CA VAL A 39 10.69 2.39 9.48
C VAL A 39 11.57 3.17 10.46
N GLU A 40 12.91 3.06 10.34
CA GLU A 40 13.87 3.82 11.14
C GLU A 40 13.85 5.32 10.81
N GLN A 41 13.72 5.65 9.53
CA GLN A 41 13.61 7.04 9.06
C GLN A 41 12.29 7.68 9.51
N PHE A 42 11.18 6.94 9.51
CA PHE A 42 9.94 7.40 10.13
C PHE A 42 10.13 7.70 11.62
N GLY A 43 10.78 6.82 12.38
CA GLY A 43 11.07 7.04 13.79
C GLY A 43 11.88 8.29 14.03
N TYR A 44 12.94 8.51 13.24
CA TYR A 44 13.73 9.75 13.31
C TYR A 44 12.86 11.00 13.06
N ILE A 45 12.03 10.99 12.01
CA ILE A 45 11.14 12.11 11.68
C ILE A 45 10.17 12.38 12.84
N MET A 46 9.53 11.34 13.39
CA MET A 46 8.54 11.47 14.45
C MET A 46 9.13 11.87 15.81
N ARG A 47 10.45 11.76 16.00
CA ARG A 47 11.13 12.32 17.17
C ARG A 47 11.58 13.77 16.98
N THR A 48 11.84 14.18 15.75
CA THR A 48 12.43 15.50 15.43
C THR A 48 11.42 16.55 14.98
N ARG A 49 10.23 16.14 14.58
CA ARG A 49 9.10 17.03 14.22
C ARG A 49 7.98 16.94 15.25
N GLN A 50 7.25 18.01 15.42
CA GLN A 50 6.03 18.04 16.26
C GLN A 50 4.85 17.37 15.53
N ALA A 51 5.04 16.11 15.15
CA ALA A 51 4.06 15.28 14.49
C ALA A 51 4.35 13.81 14.81
N SER A 52 3.34 12.97 14.75
CA SER A 52 3.48 11.53 14.93
C SER A 52 2.36 10.77 14.26
N SER A 53 2.56 9.48 14.06
CA SER A 53 1.53 8.54 13.61
C SER A 53 1.57 7.30 14.51
N THR A 54 0.47 6.57 14.58
CA THR A 54 0.44 5.30 15.31
C THR A 54 1.38 4.31 14.66
N TYR A 55 1.24 4.12 13.36
CA TYR A 55 2.06 3.20 12.57
C TYR A 55 2.66 3.88 11.34
N ALA A 56 3.74 3.28 10.84
CA ALA A 56 4.21 3.53 9.49
C ALA A 56 4.70 2.24 8.84
N ILE A 57 4.60 2.17 7.50
CA ILE A 57 5.03 1.04 6.70
C ILE A 57 6.17 1.52 5.81
N GLY A 58 7.35 0.94 5.99
CA GLY A 58 8.54 1.24 5.20
C GLY A 58 8.46 0.72 3.77
N THR A 59 9.34 1.18 2.91
CA THR A 59 9.43 0.74 1.50
C THR A 59 9.65 -0.77 1.35
N ASP A 60 10.22 -1.41 2.37
CA ASP A 60 10.46 -2.85 2.47
C ASP A 60 9.25 -3.66 3.02
N GLY A 61 8.15 -2.97 3.33
CA GLY A 61 6.92 -3.56 3.87
C GLY A 61 6.97 -3.83 5.38
N ARG A 62 8.06 -3.53 6.09
CA ARG A 62 8.08 -3.61 7.55
C ARG A 62 7.12 -2.59 8.16
N ILE A 63 6.47 -3.00 9.24
CA ILE A 63 5.55 -2.14 10.00
C ILE A 63 6.26 -1.66 11.26
N GLY A 64 6.34 -0.35 11.42
CA GLY A 64 6.81 0.31 12.64
C GLY A 64 5.65 0.86 13.46
N GLN A 65 5.79 0.85 14.79
CA GLN A 65 4.87 1.51 15.71
C GLN A 65 5.58 2.59 16.50
N TYR A 66 4.96 3.77 16.58
CA TYR A 66 5.57 5.00 17.16
C TYR A 66 4.75 5.61 18.28
N VAL A 67 3.42 5.47 18.25
CA VAL A 67 2.50 5.88 19.32
C VAL A 67 1.60 4.68 19.66
N PRO A 68 1.35 4.39 20.95
CA PRO A 68 0.35 3.39 21.33
C PRO A 68 -1.03 3.72 20.77
N GLU A 69 -1.81 2.72 20.36
CA GLU A 69 -3.17 2.93 19.86
C GLU A 69 -4.07 3.61 20.90
N SER A 70 -3.82 3.35 22.19
CA SER A 70 -4.55 3.98 23.31
C SER A 70 -4.32 5.47 23.43
N GLU A 71 -3.28 6.01 22.79
CA GLU A 71 -2.89 7.40 22.91
C GLU A 71 -3.29 8.20 21.67
N ARG A 72 -3.42 9.52 21.80
CA ARG A 72 -3.67 10.39 20.64
C ARG A 72 -2.36 10.75 19.95
N GLN A 73 -2.15 10.25 18.76
CA GLN A 73 -1.09 10.70 17.86
C GLN A 73 -1.39 12.14 17.34
N TRP A 74 -0.34 12.85 16.90
CA TRP A 74 -0.46 14.19 16.31
C TRP A 74 -0.26 14.09 14.80
N CYS A 75 -1.27 13.62 14.07
CA CYS A 75 -1.14 13.23 12.66
C CYS A 75 -1.96 14.08 11.70
N THR A 76 -3.23 14.32 12.00
CA THR A 76 -4.16 14.94 11.04
C THR A 76 -4.32 16.44 11.21
N SER A 77 -3.71 17.04 12.21
CA SER A 77 -3.92 18.42 12.65
C SER A 77 -5.36 18.69 13.13
N SER A 78 -6.11 17.65 13.43
CA SER A 78 -7.49 17.75 13.95
C SER A 78 -7.67 16.86 15.17
N PHE A 79 -7.96 17.48 16.32
CA PHE A 79 -8.28 16.74 17.55
C PHE A 79 -9.48 15.83 17.37
N LEU A 80 -10.46 16.26 16.56
CA LEU A 80 -11.69 15.52 16.38
C LEU A 80 -11.43 14.12 15.86
N ILE A 81 -10.59 13.99 14.82
CA ILE A 81 -10.31 12.69 14.23
C ILE A 81 -9.17 11.97 14.96
N ASP A 82 -8.12 12.66 15.42
CA ASP A 82 -6.99 12.05 16.11
C ASP A 82 -7.40 11.38 17.44
N ASN A 83 -8.48 11.83 18.07
CA ASN A 83 -8.98 11.29 19.35
C ASN A 83 -9.60 9.89 19.22
N HIS A 84 -10.06 9.46 18.04
CA HIS A 84 -10.75 8.18 17.86
C HIS A 84 -10.23 7.39 16.64
N SER A 85 -9.09 7.78 16.09
CA SER A 85 -8.50 7.08 14.96
C SER A 85 -7.15 6.45 15.27
N VAL A 86 -6.81 5.46 14.47
CA VAL A 86 -5.45 4.98 14.25
C VAL A 86 -4.96 5.55 12.92
N THR A 87 -3.73 6.05 12.89
CA THR A 87 -3.13 6.62 11.69
C THR A 87 -1.99 5.74 11.18
N ILE A 88 -1.91 5.61 9.85
CA ILE A 88 -0.92 4.76 9.17
C ILE A 88 -0.24 5.60 8.08
N GLU A 89 1.07 5.77 8.19
CA GLU A 89 1.90 6.37 7.15
C GLU A 89 2.42 5.29 6.20
N CYS A 90 2.19 5.44 4.90
CA CYS A 90 2.68 4.55 3.86
C CYS A 90 3.88 5.17 3.13
N ALA A 91 5.03 4.50 3.11
CA ALA A 91 6.16 4.94 2.30
C ALA A 91 5.82 4.88 0.81
N ASN A 92 6.31 5.87 0.05
CA ASN A 92 6.24 5.87 -1.40
C ASN A 92 7.42 5.08 -1.99
N ASP A 93 7.28 4.58 -3.21
CA ASP A 93 8.36 4.00 -4.02
C ASP A 93 8.76 4.89 -5.20
N SER A 94 8.10 6.03 -5.35
CA SER A 94 8.45 7.09 -6.31
C SER A 94 8.31 8.47 -5.68
N THR A 95 8.96 9.45 -6.30
CA THR A 95 8.88 10.87 -5.93
C THR A 95 7.75 11.59 -6.66
N ALA A 96 7.64 12.92 -6.43
CA ALA A 96 6.73 13.79 -7.17
C ALA A 96 6.95 13.67 -8.70
N PRO A 97 5.90 13.83 -9.51
CA PRO A 97 4.50 14.09 -9.12
C PRO A 97 3.69 12.85 -8.80
N ASN A 98 4.23 11.64 -9.06
CA ASN A 98 3.47 10.39 -9.04
C ASN A 98 3.13 9.93 -7.63
N TRP A 99 4.08 10.05 -6.68
CA TRP A 99 3.91 9.61 -5.29
C TRP A 99 3.27 8.21 -5.20
N HIS A 100 3.75 7.29 -6.05
CA HIS A 100 3.27 5.92 -6.08
C HIS A 100 3.58 5.22 -4.74
N VAL A 101 2.71 4.32 -4.32
CA VAL A 101 2.88 3.42 -3.17
C VAL A 101 2.87 2.00 -3.71
N SER A 102 3.91 1.22 -3.42
CA SER A 102 4.06 -0.13 -3.97
C SER A 102 2.94 -1.06 -3.53
N ASP A 103 2.72 -2.13 -4.31
CA ASP A 103 1.77 -3.20 -3.94
C ASP A 103 2.14 -3.83 -2.60
N LEU A 104 3.43 -3.98 -2.31
CA LEU A 104 3.90 -4.51 -1.03
C LEU A 104 3.42 -3.64 0.14
N VAL A 105 3.67 -2.33 0.09
CA VAL A 105 3.27 -1.40 1.14
C VAL A 105 1.75 -1.33 1.25
N THR A 106 1.04 -1.30 0.12
CA THR A 106 -0.44 -1.28 0.09
C THR A 106 -1.04 -2.55 0.71
N ASN A 107 -0.49 -3.74 0.40
CA ASN A 107 -0.97 -5.00 0.98
C ASN A 107 -0.68 -5.08 2.48
N ARG A 108 0.50 -4.65 2.92
CA ARG A 108 0.83 -4.57 4.35
C ARG A 108 -0.09 -3.59 5.09
N CYS A 109 -0.46 -2.46 4.45
CA CYS A 109 -1.45 -1.54 5.00
C CYS A 109 -2.82 -2.20 5.15
N ILE A 110 -3.29 -2.95 4.17
CA ILE A 110 -4.55 -3.70 4.24
C ILE A 110 -4.51 -4.73 5.37
N GLU A 111 -3.44 -5.50 5.50
CA GLU A 111 -3.26 -6.49 6.57
C GLU A 111 -3.31 -5.83 7.96
N LEU A 112 -2.60 -4.72 8.13
CA LEU A 112 -2.61 -3.95 9.37
C LEU A 112 -3.99 -3.37 9.68
N CYS A 113 -4.70 -2.84 8.69
CA CYS A 113 -6.06 -2.35 8.85
C CYS A 113 -7.03 -3.47 9.29
N ILE A 114 -6.90 -4.68 8.73
CA ILE A 114 -7.71 -5.85 9.13
C ILE A 114 -7.44 -6.20 10.61
N ASP A 115 -6.18 -6.20 11.02
CA ASP A 115 -5.78 -6.48 12.39
C ASP A 115 -6.30 -5.41 13.36
N ILE A 116 -6.13 -4.12 13.05
CA ILE A 116 -6.69 -3.00 13.82
C ILE A 116 -8.21 -3.16 13.96
N CYS A 117 -8.92 -3.43 12.87
CA CYS A 117 -10.37 -3.62 12.90
C CYS A 117 -10.79 -4.77 13.83
N LYS A 118 -10.10 -5.90 13.76
CA LYS A 118 -10.40 -7.07 14.61
C LYS A 118 -10.17 -6.76 16.09
N ARG A 119 -9.05 -6.14 16.45
CA ARG A 119 -8.70 -5.80 17.83
C ARG A 119 -9.62 -4.73 18.43
N ASN A 120 -10.08 -3.78 17.62
CA ASN A 120 -10.94 -2.67 18.03
C ASN A 120 -12.44 -2.91 17.73
N ASN A 121 -12.83 -4.15 17.40
CA ASN A 121 -14.23 -4.54 17.15
C ASN A 121 -14.92 -3.75 16.00
N ILE A 122 -14.16 -3.22 15.04
CA ILE A 122 -14.67 -2.56 13.83
C ILE A 122 -15.12 -3.66 12.86
N LYS A 123 -16.43 -3.86 12.74
CA LYS A 123 -17.00 -4.96 11.95
C LYS A 123 -16.96 -4.75 10.45
N LYS A 124 -16.87 -3.50 10.01
CA LYS A 124 -16.89 -3.12 8.61
C LYS A 124 -16.18 -1.79 8.39
N ILE A 125 -15.41 -1.72 7.35
CA ILE A 125 -14.89 -0.46 6.80
C ILE A 125 -15.93 0.11 5.83
N ASN A 126 -16.32 1.35 6.08
CA ASN A 126 -17.22 2.13 5.23
C ASN A 126 -16.42 3.30 4.63
N PHE A 127 -16.11 3.22 3.35
CA PHE A 127 -15.48 4.31 2.60
C PHE A 127 -16.54 5.03 1.78
N THR A 128 -16.83 6.26 2.14
CA THR A 128 -17.86 7.11 1.51
C THR A 128 -17.28 8.13 0.54
N GLY A 129 -15.96 8.33 0.57
CA GLY A 129 -15.29 9.36 -0.24
C GLY A 129 -15.25 10.72 0.44
N ASP A 130 -15.66 10.80 1.71
CA ASP A 130 -15.71 11.99 2.57
C ASP A 130 -15.47 11.63 4.04
N LYS A 131 -15.79 12.55 4.95
CA LYS A 131 -15.63 12.42 6.41
C LYS A 131 -16.65 11.49 7.09
N GLU A 132 -17.70 11.06 6.41
CA GLU A 132 -18.78 10.26 7.00
C GLU A 132 -18.41 8.78 7.16
N GLY A 133 -17.40 8.32 6.43
CA GLY A 133 -16.88 6.96 6.54
C GLY A 133 -15.85 6.80 7.65
N ASN A 134 -15.48 5.55 7.95
CA ASN A 134 -14.46 5.22 8.95
C ASN A 134 -13.11 4.78 8.34
N LEU A 135 -12.92 4.96 7.04
CA LEU A 135 -11.63 4.95 6.35
C LEU A 135 -11.42 6.31 5.72
N GLN A 136 -10.49 7.08 6.24
CA GLN A 136 -10.41 8.50 5.95
C GLN A 136 -9.03 8.93 5.45
N MET A 137 -8.99 10.14 4.87
CA MET A 137 -7.80 10.77 4.32
C MET A 137 -7.44 12.04 5.09
N HIS A 138 -6.15 12.31 5.25
CA HIS A 138 -5.65 13.53 5.90
C HIS A 138 -6.17 14.81 5.24
N ARG A 139 -6.24 14.86 3.89
CA ARG A 139 -6.71 16.05 3.14
C ARG A 139 -8.13 16.50 3.46
N TRP A 140 -8.92 15.69 4.11
CA TRP A 140 -10.25 16.08 4.56
C TRP A 140 -10.23 16.88 5.88
N TRP A 141 -9.12 16.82 6.62
CA TRP A 141 -8.97 17.41 7.94
C TRP A 141 -8.02 18.61 7.98
N ALA A 142 -7.07 18.69 7.04
CA ALA A 142 -6.10 19.75 6.94
C ALA A 142 -5.88 20.15 5.47
N ASN A 143 -5.32 21.34 5.25
CA ASN A 143 -4.91 21.79 3.91
C ASN A 143 -3.60 21.08 3.49
N THR A 144 -3.73 19.89 2.94
CA THR A 144 -2.62 19.04 2.50
C THR A 144 -2.99 18.23 1.25
N LEU A 145 -2.00 17.78 0.50
CA LEU A 145 -2.20 16.85 -0.62
C LEU A 145 -2.21 15.36 -0.17
N CYS A 146 -1.86 15.10 1.10
CA CYS A 146 -1.87 13.73 1.65
C CYS A 146 -3.28 13.12 1.56
N PRO A 147 -3.41 11.86 1.13
CA PRO A 147 -2.38 10.82 0.90
C PRO A 147 -1.82 10.76 -0.53
N GLY A 148 -1.86 11.83 -1.30
CA GLY A 148 -1.47 11.87 -2.71
C GLY A 148 -2.58 11.31 -3.62
N ASN A 149 -2.51 11.61 -4.92
CA ASN A 149 -3.56 11.20 -5.84
C ASN A 149 -3.58 9.69 -6.08
N TYR A 150 -2.39 9.07 -6.15
CA TYR A 150 -2.30 7.62 -6.34
C TYR A 150 -2.97 6.88 -5.19
N LEU A 151 -2.51 7.06 -3.95
CA LEU A 151 -3.05 6.32 -2.80
C LEU A 151 -4.52 6.66 -2.55
N ALA A 152 -4.93 7.93 -2.70
CA ALA A 152 -6.34 8.32 -2.62
C ALA A 152 -7.23 7.53 -3.58
N SER A 153 -6.77 7.29 -4.81
CA SER A 153 -7.50 6.51 -5.81
C SER A 153 -7.60 5.02 -5.47
N MET A 154 -6.79 4.55 -4.52
CA MET A 154 -6.78 3.15 -4.06
C MET A 154 -7.75 2.88 -2.90
N PHE A 155 -8.29 3.90 -2.24
CA PHE A 155 -9.14 3.74 -1.06
C PHE A 155 -10.36 2.83 -1.28
N PRO A 156 -11.11 2.90 -2.40
CA PRO A 156 -12.20 1.95 -2.66
C PRO A 156 -11.74 0.50 -2.68
N TYR A 157 -10.57 0.24 -3.31
CA TYR A 157 -9.96 -1.09 -3.35
C TYR A 157 -9.50 -1.53 -1.95
N ILE A 158 -8.80 -0.65 -1.20
CA ILE A 158 -8.33 -0.93 0.16
C ILE A 158 -9.53 -1.30 1.05
N ALA A 159 -10.60 -0.50 1.04
CA ALA A 159 -11.81 -0.77 1.81
C ALA A 159 -12.45 -2.13 1.45
N GLU A 160 -12.51 -2.46 0.16
CA GLU A 160 -13.02 -3.76 -0.30
C GLU A 160 -12.17 -4.92 0.25
N GLN A 161 -10.83 -4.83 0.15
CA GLN A 161 -9.93 -5.89 0.63
C GLN A 161 -9.97 -6.04 2.15
N ILE A 162 -10.01 -4.94 2.91
CA ILE A 162 -10.20 -4.99 4.37
C ILE A 162 -11.50 -5.73 4.70
N ASN A 163 -12.61 -5.38 4.06
CA ASN A 163 -13.89 -6.01 4.29
C ASN A 163 -13.92 -7.50 3.89
N LYS A 164 -13.17 -7.91 2.86
CA LYS A 164 -12.96 -9.33 2.53
C LYS A 164 -12.23 -10.05 3.66
N GLY A 165 -11.13 -9.48 4.15
CA GLY A 165 -10.34 -10.04 5.25
C GLY A 165 -11.13 -10.14 6.56
N LEU A 166 -12.01 -9.18 6.86
CA LEU A 166 -12.90 -9.23 8.02
C LEU A 166 -13.94 -10.36 7.93
N ARG A 167 -14.32 -10.79 6.72
CA ARG A 167 -15.18 -11.96 6.48
C ARG A 167 -14.42 -13.30 6.41
N GLY A 168 -13.11 -13.31 6.66
CA GLY A 168 -12.27 -14.51 6.57
C GLY A 168 -11.91 -14.91 5.14
N VAL A 169 -12.13 -14.04 4.15
CA VAL A 169 -11.69 -14.26 2.77
C VAL A 169 -10.27 -13.70 2.67
N ASN A 170 -9.29 -14.56 2.45
CA ASN A 170 -7.91 -14.11 2.26
C ASN A 170 -7.82 -13.10 1.11
N PRO A 171 -7.01 -12.04 1.25
CA PRO A 171 -6.69 -11.16 0.14
C PRO A 171 -6.22 -12.00 -1.05
N SER A 172 -6.64 -11.60 -2.25
CA SER A 172 -6.40 -12.39 -3.46
C SER A 172 -4.92 -12.72 -3.65
N THR A 173 -4.59 -14.00 -3.71
CA THR A 173 -3.27 -14.52 -4.12
C THR A 173 -3.06 -14.44 -5.64
N THR A 174 -3.88 -13.71 -6.35
CA THR A 174 -3.79 -13.55 -7.80
C THR A 174 -2.87 -12.39 -8.15
N LEU A 175 -1.80 -12.68 -8.87
CA LEU A 175 -0.94 -11.67 -9.47
C LEU A 175 -1.39 -11.36 -10.91
N TYR A 176 -1.33 -10.08 -11.25
CA TYR A 176 -1.63 -9.54 -12.57
C TYR A 176 -0.31 -9.11 -13.22
N CYS A 177 0.05 -9.74 -14.35
CA CYS A 177 1.25 -9.41 -15.11
C CYS A 177 0.84 -8.86 -16.48
N VAL A 178 1.63 -7.94 -17.05
CA VAL A 178 1.42 -7.51 -18.44
C VAL A 178 2.28 -8.37 -19.33
N GLN A 179 1.66 -9.15 -20.19
CA GLN A 179 2.35 -9.97 -21.19
C GLN A 179 2.44 -9.21 -22.51
N VAL A 180 3.66 -9.05 -23.02
CA VAL A 180 3.93 -8.32 -24.29
C VAL A 180 4.16 -9.26 -25.46
N GLY A 181 4.35 -10.57 -25.22
CA GLY A 181 4.49 -11.56 -26.29
C GLY A 181 4.67 -12.98 -25.76
N ALA A 182 4.51 -13.96 -26.65
CA ALA A 182 4.81 -15.37 -26.43
C ALA A 182 5.52 -15.93 -27.66
N PHE A 183 6.61 -16.66 -27.45
CA PHE A 183 7.53 -17.08 -28.53
C PHE A 183 7.92 -18.55 -28.40
N SER A 184 7.98 -19.26 -29.53
CA SER A 184 8.48 -20.63 -29.56
C SER A 184 10.01 -20.72 -29.41
N LYS A 185 10.73 -19.63 -29.76
CA LYS A 185 12.19 -19.55 -29.61
C LYS A 185 12.57 -18.61 -28.48
N TYR A 186 13.38 -19.07 -27.54
CA TYR A 186 13.88 -18.26 -26.42
C TYR A 186 14.59 -16.98 -26.86
N THR A 187 15.36 -17.06 -27.97
CA THR A 187 16.08 -15.91 -28.53
C THR A 187 15.16 -14.75 -28.88
N ASN A 188 13.95 -15.02 -29.40
CA ASN A 188 12.98 -13.97 -29.73
C ASN A 188 12.43 -13.30 -28.45
N ALA A 189 12.14 -14.08 -27.42
CA ALA A 189 11.74 -13.54 -26.12
C ALA A 189 12.83 -12.67 -25.49
N VAL A 190 14.10 -13.10 -25.60
CA VAL A 190 15.26 -12.31 -25.11
C VAL A 190 15.40 -10.98 -25.85
N ASN A 191 15.17 -10.94 -27.18
CA ASN A 191 15.25 -9.69 -27.93
C ASN A 191 14.20 -8.67 -27.43
N VAL A 192 12.94 -9.08 -27.29
CA VAL A 192 11.88 -8.22 -26.73
C VAL A 192 12.21 -7.82 -25.29
N SER A 193 12.78 -8.72 -24.48
CA SER A 193 13.23 -8.39 -23.12
C SER A 193 14.33 -7.32 -23.09
N LYS A 194 15.21 -7.27 -24.09
CA LYS A 194 16.24 -6.22 -24.20
C LYS A 194 15.61 -4.87 -24.53
N GLU A 195 14.69 -4.82 -25.50
CA GLU A 195 13.95 -3.59 -25.84
C GLU A 195 13.23 -3.02 -24.61
N LEU A 196 12.55 -3.86 -23.84
CA LEU A 196 11.89 -3.46 -22.60
C LEU A 196 12.87 -2.90 -21.55
N LYS A 197 14.06 -3.52 -21.43
CA LYS A 197 15.10 -3.05 -20.49
C LYS A 197 15.69 -1.71 -20.90
N GLU A 198 15.87 -1.46 -22.19
CA GLU A 198 16.31 -0.16 -22.71
C GLU A 198 15.32 0.95 -22.40
N LEU A 199 14.02 0.63 -22.32
CA LEU A 199 12.95 1.52 -21.88
C LEU A 199 12.82 1.61 -20.35
N GLY A 200 13.67 0.90 -19.60
CA GLY A 200 13.68 0.94 -18.12
C GLY A 200 12.76 -0.10 -17.44
N TYR A 201 12.13 -1.01 -18.19
CA TYR A 201 11.24 -2.00 -17.59
C TYR A 201 12.00 -3.25 -17.11
N THR A 202 11.61 -3.74 -15.94
CA THR A 202 12.03 -5.08 -15.47
C THR A 202 11.05 -6.12 -16.00
N CYS A 203 11.56 -7.13 -16.69
CA CYS A 203 10.76 -8.20 -17.27
C CYS A 203 11.34 -9.58 -16.95
N PHE A 204 10.50 -10.60 -17.05
CA PHE A 204 10.83 -12.02 -16.86
C PHE A 204 10.25 -12.86 -18.00
N ILE A 205 10.87 -14.01 -18.24
CA ILE A 205 10.55 -14.88 -19.37
C ILE A 205 10.20 -16.28 -18.85
N PRO A 206 8.99 -16.51 -18.32
CA PRO A 206 8.55 -17.86 -17.95
C PRO A 206 8.30 -18.70 -19.20
N ARG A 207 8.62 -20.00 -19.10
CA ARG A 207 8.20 -21.02 -20.07
C ARG A 207 6.89 -21.62 -19.62
N GLY A 208 5.88 -21.62 -20.46
CA GLY A 208 4.60 -22.24 -20.19
C GLY A 208 4.57 -23.74 -20.45
N GLU A 209 3.51 -24.41 -20.04
CA GLU A 209 3.26 -25.83 -20.31
C GLU A 209 3.10 -26.14 -21.83
N ASP A 210 2.73 -25.11 -22.59
CA ASP A 210 2.65 -25.12 -24.06
C ASP A 210 3.98 -24.84 -24.75
N ASP A 211 5.09 -24.93 -24.02
CA ASP A 211 6.45 -24.70 -24.47
C ASP A 211 6.77 -23.30 -25.03
N LEU A 212 5.87 -22.33 -24.83
CA LEU A 212 6.11 -20.95 -25.24
C LEU A 212 6.83 -20.15 -24.15
N TYR A 213 7.78 -19.32 -24.59
CA TYR A 213 8.46 -18.33 -23.76
C TYR A 213 7.67 -17.03 -23.77
N ARG A 214 7.10 -16.68 -22.62
CA ARG A 214 6.29 -15.46 -22.44
C ARG A 214 7.15 -14.34 -21.90
N VAL A 215 7.09 -13.16 -22.51
CA VAL A 215 7.73 -11.97 -21.96
C VAL A 215 6.68 -11.22 -21.14
N GLN A 216 6.90 -11.15 -19.84
CA GLN A 216 6.00 -10.53 -18.89
C GLN A 216 6.69 -9.40 -18.12
N VAL A 217 5.95 -8.31 -17.86
CA VAL A 217 6.42 -7.11 -17.18
C VAL A 217 5.54 -6.90 -15.94
N GLY A 218 6.20 -6.65 -14.80
CA GLY A 218 5.53 -6.47 -13.53
C GLY A 218 4.80 -7.71 -13.02
N ALA A 219 4.49 -7.72 -11.74
CA ALA A 219 3.68 -8.74 -11.07
C ALA A 219 2.93 -8.04 -9.94
N PHE A 220 1.69 -7.68 -10.17
CA PHE A 220 0.92 -6.81 -9.30
C PHE A 220 -0.18 -7.59 -8.59
N ALA A 221 -0.29 -7.44 -7.28
CA ALA A 221 -1.44 -7.91 -6.53
C ALA A 221 -2.68 -7.04 -6.79
N ILE A 222 -2.46 -5.79 -7.19
CA ILE A 222 -3.51 -4.80 -7.45
C ILE A 222 -3.77 -4.69 -8.96
N PRO A 223 -4.97 -5.06 -9.45
CA PRO A 223 -5.28 -5.08 -10.88
C PRO A 223 -5.09 -3.73 -11.59
N ARG A 224 -5.31 -2.63 -10.86
CA ARG A 224 -5.16 -1.27 -11.38
C ARG A 224 -3.72 -0.98 -11.80
N ASN A 225 -2.73 -1.43 -11.04
CA ASN A 225 -1.31 -1.20 -11.36
C ASN A 225 -0.91 -1.91 -12.64
N ALA A 226 -1.42 -3.13 -12.85
CA ALA A 226 -1.24 -3.82 -14.13
C ALA A 226 -1.91 -3.07 -15.30
N LYS A 227 -3.08 -2.42 -15.09
CA LYS A 227 -3.75 -1.61 -16.12
C LYS A 227 -2.94 -0.36 -16.48
N ILE A 228 -2.40 0.34 -15.48
CA ILE A 228 -1.55 1.52 -15.71
C ILE A 228 -0.32 1.12 -16.54
N LEU A 229 0.37 0.04 -16.14
CA LEU A 229 1.53 -0.45 -16.90
C LEU A 229 1.14 -0.92 -18.31
N LEU A 230 -0.03 -1.53 -18.48
CA LEU A 230 -0.52 -1.94 -19.81
C LEU A 230 -0.69 -0.74 -20.75
N GLU A 231 -1.30 0.35 -20.27
CA GLU A 231 -1.48 1.57 -21.06
C GLU A 231 -0.13 2.21 -21.41
N GLU A 232 0.79 2.25 -20.45
CA GLU A 232 2.13 2.76 -20.66
C GLU A 232 2.91 1.95 -21.71
N LEU A 233 2.89 0.61 -21.62
CA LEU A 233 3.54 -0.28 -22.59
C LEU A 233 2.94 -0.13 -23.99
N LYS A 234 1.60 0.00 -24.11
CA LYS A 234 0.95 0.25 -25.39
C LYS A 234 1.41 1.55 -26.04
N ASN A 235 1.55 2.60 -25.25
CA ASN A 235 2.05 3.91 -25.72
C ASN A 235 3.53 3.86 -26.13
N ASN A 236 4.30 2.90 -25.57
CA ASN A 236 5.71 2.66 -25.89
C ASN A 236 5.91 1.61 -26.99
N GLY A 237 4.88 1.29 -27.78
CA GLY A 237 4.98 0.44 -28.98
C GLY A 237 4.58 -1.03 -28.80
N PHE A 238 4.21 -1.46 -27.59
CA PHE A 238 3.74 -2.83 -27.34
C PHE A 238 2.20 -2.92 -27.44
N ALA A 239 1.66 -2.59 -28.61
CA ALA A 239 0.21 -2.44 -28.83
C ALA A 239 -0.60 -3.71 -28.49
N ASP A 240 -0.02 -4.89 -28.71
CA ASP A 240 -0.66 -6.20 -28.48
C ASP A 240 -0.52 -6.70 -27.02
N ALA A 241 0.08 -5.90 -26.13
CA ALA A 241 0.21 -6.25 -24.73
C ALA A 241 -1.16 -6.44 -24.07
N PHE A 242 -1.25 -7.38 -23.12
CA PHE A 242 -2.47 -7.66 -22.38
C PHE A 242 -2.17 -8.16 -20.95
N ILE A 243 -3.16 -8.07 -20.06
CA ILE A 243 -3.01 -8.53 -18.67
C ILE A 243 -3.29 -10.02 -18.58
N THR A 244 -2.36 -10.76 -17.96
CA THR A 244 -2.52 -12.16 -17.57
C THR A 244 -2.71 -12.24 -16.04
N LYS A 245 -3.30 -13.36 -15.58
CA LYS A 245 -3.51 -13.64 -14.16
C LYS A 245 -2.74 -14.90 -13.79
N LYS A 246 -2.02 -14.85 -12.68
CA LYS A 246 -1.34 -16.00 -12.09
C LYS A 246 -1.83 -16.16 -10.66
N LYS A 247 -2.38 -17.32 -10.31
CA LYS A 247 -2.61 -17.67 -8.91
C LYS A 247 -1.26 -17.99 -8.26
N VAL A 248 -1.02 -17.43 -7.09
CA VAL A 248 0.13 -17.79 -6.25
C VAL A 248 -0.40 -18.67 -5.13
N GLU A 249 0.09 -19.89 -5.07
CA GLU A 249 -0.12 -20.78 -3.93
C GLU A 249 1.08 -20.56 -3.01
N TYR A 250 0.82 -20.23 -1.77
CA TYR A 250 1.85 -20.19 -0.72
C TYR A 250 1.85 -21.58 -0.07
N ASP A 251 2.97 -22.26 -0.19
CA ASP A 251 3.25 -23.51 0.55
C ASP A 251 3.39 -23.23 2.05
#